data_06f1fb4bac64c6622efecd8388d43847
#
_entry.id   06f1fb4bac64c6622efecd8388d43847
#
_cell.length_a   1.000
_cell.length_b   1.000
_cell.length_c   1.000
_cell.angle_alpha   90.00
_cell.angle_beta   90.00
_cell.angle_gamma   90.00
#
_symmetry.space_group_name_H-M   'P 1'
#
loop_
_entity.id
_entity.type
_entity.pdbx_description
1 polymer ?
#
loop_
_entity_poly.entity_id
_entity_poly.type
_entity_poly.pdbx_seq_one_letter_code
_entity_poly.pdbx_strand_id
1 'polypeptide(L)'
;MPKKKPAHKEKLPSVNQMVKNIKGALHDAGVDSKYIAAEIVRIYSDNGYPVKVPLISDVPALWDCTTMAKELGIFSESGRPHDKAISAIIQKLDIFTEEIVKTAYSRNGHDGVTVQYKDSVLQKAKEWLEENGYPTMIEYRLSNGNINKCKVVYQEVA
;
A
#
# COMPACT_ATOMS: atom_id res chain seq x y z
N MET A 1 0.23 0.09 51.24
CA MET A 1 0.39 0.69 49.91
C MET A 1 -0.90 0.61 49.16
N PRO A 2 -1.41 1.72 48.68
CA PRO A 2 -2.59 1.66 47.79
C PRO A 2 -2.21 0.90 46.52
N LYS A 3 -2.92 -0.17 46.26
CA LYS A 3 -2.79 -0.87 44.98
C LYS A 3 -3.24 0.08 43.88
N LYS A 4 -2.38 0.33 42.86
CA LYS A 4 -2.79 1.01 41.68
C LYS A 4 -4.00 0.27 41.09
N LYS A 5 -5.11 0.96 40.89
CA LYS A 5 -6.21 0.39 40.12
C LYS A 5 -5.65 0.02 38.75
N PRO A 6 -5.87 -1.23 38.28
CA PRO A 6 -5.47 -1.56 36.90
C PRO A 6 -6.15 -0.62 35.95
N ALA A 7 -5.44 -0.20 34.89
CA ALA A 7 -6.02 0.57 33.81
C ALA A 7 -7.31 -0.11 33.36
N HIS A 8 -8.33 0.69 33.01
CA HIS A 8 -9.61 0.14 32.52
C HIS A 8 -9.33 -0.78 31.34
N LYS A 9 -9.65 -2.05 31.54
CA LYS A 9 -9.47 -3.09 30.54
C LYS A 9 -10.82 -3.47 30.00
N GLU A 10 -11.02 -3.34 28.70
CA GLU A 10 -12.25 -3.76 28.05
C GLU A 10 -12.44 -5.27 28.22
N LYS A 11 -13.66 -5.72 28.41
CA LYS A 11 -13.98 -7.13 28.57
C LYS A 11 -13.66 -7.91 27.29
N LEU A 12 -13.05 -9.07 27.43
CA LEU A 12 -12.65 -9.91 26.29
C LEU A 12 -13.80 -10.20 25.32
N PRO A 13 -15.03 -10.53 25.75
CA PRO A 13 -16.15 -10.74 24.80
C PRO A 13 -16.44 -9.50 23.95
N SER A 14 -16.33 -8.29 24.51
CA SER A 14 -16.52 -7.04 23.75
C SER A 14 -15.40 -6.84 22.73
N VAL A 15 -14.17 -7.13 23.09
CA VAL A 15 -13.01 -7.05 22.20
C VAL A 15 -13.16 -8.08 21.06
N ASN A 16 -13.58 -9.30 21.36
CA ASN A 16 -13.83 -10.33 20.36
C ASN A 16 -14.90 -9.91 19.35
N GLN A 17 -15.98 -9.25 19.80
CA GLN A 17 -17.03 -8.75 18.91
C GLN A 17 -16.49 -7.62 18.03
N MET A 18 -15.72 -6.71 18.58
CA MET A 18 -15.07 -5.62 17.86
C MET A 18 -14.14 -6.17 16.75
N VAL A 19 -13.32 -7.15 17.09
CA VAL A 19 -12.42 -7.82 16.14
C VAL A 19 -13.20 -8.49 15.01
N LYS A 20 -14.26 -9.21 15.34
CA LYS A 20 -15.13 -9.87 14.34
C LYS A 20 -15.72 -8.87 13.35
N ASN A 21 -16.21 -7.74 13.84
CA ASN A 21 -16.80 -6.68 13.02
C ASN A 21 -15.75 -6.05 12.08
N ILE A 22 -14.58 -5.72 12.61
CA ILE A 22 -13.49 -5.11 11.83
C ILE A 22 -12.94 -6.09 10.82
N LYS A 23 -12.76 -7.35 11.20
CA LYS A 23 -12.31 -8.41 10.28
C LYS A 23 -13.23 -8.54 9.07
N GLY A 24 -14.55 -8.56 9.30
CA GLY A 24 -15.55 -8.61 8.24
C GLY A 24 -15.48 -7.40 7.32
N ALA A 25 -15.41 -6.19 7.90
CA ALA A 25 -15.33 -4.95 7.14
C ALA A 25 -14.06 -4.86 6.28
N LEU A 26 -12.92 -5.24 6.82
CA LEU A 26 -11.65 -5.24 6.09
C LEU A 26 -11.63 -6.29 4.98
N HIS A 27 -12.17 -7.47 5.24
CA HIS A 27 -12.30 -8.51 4.24
C HIS A 27 -13.19 -8.06 3.07
N ASP A 28 -14.34 -7.45 3.37
CA ASP A 28 -15.28 -6.94 2.37
C ASP A 28 -14.67 -5.79 1.56
N ALA A 29 -13.79 -5.02 2.17
CA ALA A 29 -13.04 -3.97 1.48
C ALA A 29 -11.89 -4.49 0.60
N GLY A 30 -11.62 -5.79 0.62
CA GLY A 30 -10.57 -6.43 -0.17
C GLY A 30 -9.17 -6.25 0.40
N VAL A 31 -9.05 -6.02 1.70
CA VAL A 31 -7.75 -5.91 2.37
C VAL A 31 -7.10 -7.30 2.47
N ASP A 32 -5.80 -7.38 2.23
CA ASP A 32 -5.04 -8.62 2.32
C ASP A 32 -5.09 -9.20 3.74
N SER A 33 -5.20 -10.54 3.85
CA SER A 33 -5.33 -11.24 5.13
C SER A 33 -4.19 -10.97 6.10
N LYS A 34 -2.98 -10.71 5.62
CA LYS A 34 -1.82 -10.37 6.46
C LYS A 34 -2.03 -9.06 7.22
N TYR A 35 -2.62 -8.06 6.57
CA TYR A 35 -2.91 -6.77 7.17
C TYR A 35 -4.11 -6.84 8.10
N ILE A 36 -5.09 -7.70 7.79
CA ILE A 36 -6.19 -7.99 8.69
C ILE A 36 -5.68 -8.63 9.97
N ALA A 37 -4.78 -9.60 9.87
CA ALA A 37 -4.17 -10.25 11.03
C ALA A 37 -3.39 -9.25 11.90
N ALA A 38 -2.59 -8.37 11.29
CA ALA A 38 -1.84 -7.33 12.02
C ALA A 38 -2.78 -6.37 12.76
N GLU A 39 -3.88 -5.98 12.15
CA GLU A 39 -4.89 -5.11 12.76
C GLU A 39 -5.58 -5.78 13.95
N ILE A 40 -5.90 -7.06 13.83
CA ILE A 40 -6.50 -7.84 14.91
C ILE A 40 -5.55 -7.89 16.12
N VAL A 41 -4.27 -8.15 15.89
CA VAL A 41 -3.26 -8.14 16.94
C VAL A 41 -3.19 -6.78 17.64
N ARG A 42 -3.20 -5.71 16.87
CA ARG A 42 -3.18 -4.34 17.40
C ARG A 42 -4.39 -4.07 18.30
N ILE A 43 -5.58 -4.48 17.88
CA ILE A 43 -6.81 -4.27 18.63
C ILE A 43 -6.74 -5.00 19.98
N TYR A 44 -6.31 -6.25 20.00
CA TYR A 44 -6.14 -6.97 21.26
C TYR A 44 -5.10 -6.32 22.17
N SER A 45 -3.97 -5.90 21.62
CA SER A 45 -2.92 -5.23 22.40
C SER A 45 -3.40 -3.91 22.99
N ASP A 46 -4.08 -3.07 22.21
CA ASP A 46 -4.60 -1.77 22.65
C ASP A 46 -5.64 -1.91 23.75
N ASN A 47 -6.35 -3.03 23.79
CA ASN A 47 -7.35 -3.32 24.81
C ASN A 47 -6.81 -4.14 25.98
N GLY A 48 -5.50 -4.30 26.09
CA GLY A 48 -4.84 -4.96 27.21
C GLY A 48 -4.72 -6.47 27.10
N TYR A 49 -4.87 -7.03 25.90
CA TYR A 49 -4.72 -8.47 25.60
C TYR A 49 -3.59 -8.68 24.59
N PRO A 50 -2.31 -8.51 24.97
CA PRO A 50 -1.21 -8.64 24.04
C PRO A 50 -1.14 -10.06 23.48
N VAL A 51 -1.12 -10.15 22.17
CA VAL A 51 -0.96 -11.40 21.43
C VAL A 51 0.48 -11.50 20.97
N LYS A 52 1.19 -12.54 21.40
CA LYS A 52 2.53 -12.84 20.89
C LYS A 52 2.38 -13.46 19.50
N VAL A 53 2.54 -12.63 18.49
CA VAL A 53 2.67 -13.11 17.12
C VAL A 53 4.15 -13.06 16.78
N PRO A 54 4.69 -14.08 16.09
CA PRO A 54 6.03 -13.95 15.51
C PRO A 54 6.06 -12.66 14.72
N LEU A 55 7.03 -11.79 15.03
CA LEU A 55 7.23 -10.58 14.25
C LEU A 55 7.29 -10.97 12.77
N ILE A 56 6.35 -10.49 11.99
CA ILE A 56 6.44 -10.58 10.56
C ILE A 56 7.51 -9.58 10.15
N SER A 57 8.77 -9.95 10.43
CA SER A 57 9.93 -9.17 10.02
C SER A 57 10.11 -9.17 8.51
N ASP A 58 9.33 -10.01 7.81
CA ASP A 58 9.37 -10.22 6.37
C ASP A 58 8.13 -9.66 5.67
N VAL A 59 7.56 -8.56 6.17
CA VAL A 59 6.61 -7.80 5.36
C VAL A 59 7.41 -7.19 4.21
N PRO A 60 7.26 -7.70 2.97
CA PRO A 60 8.01 -7.13 1.86
C PRO A 60 7.66 -5.66 1.73
N ALA A 61 8.66 -4.84 1.39
CA ALA A 61 8.43 -3.42 1.12
C ALA A 61 7.35 -3.29 0.05
N LEU A 62 6.35 -2.46 0.34
CA LEU A 62 5.27 -2.17 -0.60
C LEU A 62 5.52 -0.81 -1.24
N TRP A 63 5.18 -0.73 -2.51
CA TRP A 63 5.40 0.45 -3.33
C TRP A 63 4.07 1.03 -3.79
N ASP A 64 3.91 2.33 -3.69
CA ASP A 64 2.87 3.06 -4.41
C ASP A 64 3.47 3.75 -5.64
N CYS A 65 2.65 4.37 -6.46
CA CYS A 65 3.13 5.03 -7.67
C CYS A 65 4.13 6.15 -7.37
N THR A 66 3.93 6.89 -6.28
CA THR A 66 4.81 7.99 -5.87
C THR A 66 6.17 7.47 -5.43
N THR A 67 6.22 6.45 -4.58
CA THR A 67 7.48 5.87 -4.10
C THR A 67 8.23 5.16 -5.21
N MET A 68 7.54 4.47 -6.12
CA MET A 68 8.17 3.89 -7.31
C MET A 68 8.77 4.96 -8.21
N ALA A 69 8.08 6.08 -8.40
CA ALA A 69 8.61 7.20 -9.19
C ALA A 69 9.90 7.74 -8.60
N LYS A 70 9.96 7.92 -7.29
CA LYS A 70 11.19 8.35 -6.59
C LYS A 70 12.31 7.36 -6.78
N GLU A 71 12.05 6.08 -6.60
CA GLU A 71 13.06 5.01 -6.71
C GLU A 71 13.59 4.87 -8.13
N LEU A 72 12.73 5.01 -9.12
CA LEU A 72 13.11 4.89 -10.54
C LEU A 72 13.64 6.21 -11.13
N GLY A 73 13.60 7.30 -10.37
CA GLY A 73 14.06 8.60 -10.85
C GLY A 73 13.13 9.25 -11.88
N ILE A 74 11.84 8.93 -11.83
CA ILE A 74 10.83 9.44 -12.77
C ILE A 74 10.13 10.64 -12.16
N PHE A 75 10.38 11.82 -12.72
CA PHE A 75 9.84 13.08 -12.22
C PHE A 75 9.09 13.83 -13.33
N SER A 76 8.20 14.72 -12.92
CA SER A 76 7.55 15.66 -13.82
C SER A 76 8.47 16.86 -14.11
N GLU A 77 8.09 17.70 -15.06
CA GLU A 77 8.81 18.93 -15.35
C GLU A 77 8.91 19.86 -14.15
N SER A 78 7.95 19.80 -13.23
CA SER A 78 7.94 20.58 -11.99
C SER A 78 8.85 20.02 -10.89
N GLY A 79 9.52 18.88 -11.13
CA GLY A 79 10.41 18.23 -10.16
C GLY A 79 9.71 17.38 -9.12
N ARG A 80 8.43 17.07 -9.30
CA ARG A 80 7.67 16.18 -8.42
C ARG A 80 7.71 14.75 -8.95
N PRO A 81 7.65 13.73 -8.06
CA PRO A 81 7.50 12.34 -8.51
C PRO A 81 6.30 12.20 -9.43
N HIS A 82 6.48 11.57 -10.58
CA HIS A 82 5.46 11.47 -11.61
C HIS A 82 4.64 10.19 -11.47
N ASP A 83 3.65 10.20 -10.60
CA ASP A 83 2.79 9.05 -10.31
C ASP A 83 1.98 8.58 -11.54
N LYS A 84 1.50 9.49 -12.37
CA LYS A 84 0.78 9.15 -13.61
C LYS A 84 1.65 8.40 -14.61
N ALA A 85 2.93 8.76 -14.71
CA ALA A 85 3.87 8.05 -15.56
C ALA A 85 4.08 6.62 -15.07
N ILE A 86 4.15 6.40 -13.76
CA ILE A 86 4.21 5.07 -13.17
C ILE A 86 2.94 4.28 -13.49
N SER A 87 1.77 4.88 -13.35
CA SER A 87 0.50 4.25 -13.73
C SER A 87 0.48 3.87 -15.20
N ALA A 88 1.02 4.70 -16.07
CA ALA A 88 1.15 4.42 -17.50
C ALA A 88 2.06 3.20 -17.78
N ILE A 89 3.16 3.10 -17.05
CA ILE A 89 4.06 1.93 -17.13
C ILE A 89 3.34 0.68 -16.64
N ILE A 90 2.66 0.75 -15.52
CA ILE A 90 1.92 -0.37 -14.93
C ILE A 90 0.87 -0.91 -15.91
N GLN A 91 0.21 -0.05 -16.67
CA GLN A 91 -0.74 -0.48 -17.70
C GLN A 91 -0.11 -1.36 -18.80
N LYS A 92 1.19 -1.25 -19.01
CA LYS A 92 1.95 -1.98 -20.01
C LYS A 92 2.60 -3.26 -19.48
N LEU A 93 2.57 -3.43 -18.16
CA LEU A 93 3.16 -4.58 -17.49
C LEU A 93 2.14 -5.70 -17.31
N ASP A 94 2.65 -6.91 -17.29
CA ASP A 94 1.86 -8.11 -16.98
C ASP A 94 1.93 -8.32 -15.46
N ILE A 95 0.93 -7.79 -14.76
CA ILE A 95 0.87 -7.81 -13.29
C ILE A 95 -0.16 -8.81 -12.82
N PHE A 96 0.27 -9.73 -11.95
CA PHE A 96 -0.61 -10.72 -11.33
C PHE A 96 -1.31 -10.12 -10.12
N THR A 97 -2.50 -10.60 -9.82
CA THR A 97 -3.29 -10.17 -8.65
C THR A 97 -2.51 -10.30 -7.35
N GLU A 98 -1.65 -11.30 -7.24
CA GLU A 98 -0.78 -11.54 -6.08
C GLU A 98 0.26 -10.45 -5.85
N GLU A 99 0.59 -9.68 -6.87
CA GLU A 99 1.55 -8.57 -6.79
C GLU A 99 0.91 -7.25 -6.35
N ILE A 100 -0.41 -7.23 -6.22
CA ILE A 100 -1.17 -6.04 -5.82
C ILE A 100 -1.66 -6.26 -4.39
N VAL A 101 -1.43 -5.29 -3.52
CA VAL A 101 -1.87 -5.32 -2.14
C VAL A 101 -2.78 -4.14 -1.87
N LYS A 102 -3.94 -4.42 -1.30
CA LYS A 102 -4.89 -3.40 -0.88
C LYS A 102 -4.83 -3.25 0.63
N THR A 103 -4.56 -2.05 1.11
CA THR A 103 -4.49 -1.73 2.53
C THR A 103 -5.56 -0.71 2.90
N ALA A 104 -6.14 -0.87 4.07
CA ALA A 104 -7.11 0.08 4.59
C ALA A 104 -6.39 1.31 5.18
N TYR A 105 -6.97 2.48 4.98
CA TYR A 105 -6.52 3.69 5.67
C TYR A 105 -7.72 4.44 6.26
N SER A 106 -7.45 5.19 7.33
CA SER A 106 -8.40 6.13 7.90
C SER A 106 -7.68 7.45 8.15
N ARG A 107 -8.17 8.53 7.53
CA ARG A 107 -7.62 9.89 7.69
C ARG A 107 -8.76 10.89 7.73
N ASN A 108 -8.73 11.78 8.73
CA ASN A 108 -9.71 12.87 8.87
C ASN A 108 -11.16 12.42 8.76
N GLY A 109 -11.49 11.25 9.35
CA GLY A 109 -12.83 10.68 9.30
C GLY A 109 -13.19 10.01 7.97
N HIS A 110 -12.26 9.94 7.04
CA HIS A 110 -12.43 9.24 5.77
C HIS A 110 -11.72 7.90 5.80
N ASP A 111 -12.49 6.84 5.56
CA ASP A 111 -11.97 5.48 5.43
C ASP A 111 -11.89 5.12 3.95
N GLY A 112 -10.81 4.46 3.58
CA GLY A 112 -10.63 4.03 2.20
C GLY A 112 -9.63 2.90 2.06
N VAL A 113 -9.35 2.54 0.82
CA VAL A 113 -8.41 1.48 0.46
C VAL A 113 -7.31 2.08 -0.41
N THR A 114 -6.07 1.84 -0.01
CA THR A 114 -4.90 2.22 -0.80
C THR A 114 -4.38 1.00 -1.54
N VAL A 115 -4.09 1.15 -2.82
CA VAL A 115 -3.48 0.11 -3.64
C VAL A 115 -1.96 0.28 -3.60
N GLN A 116 -1.27 -0.79 -3.26
CA GLN A 116 0.18 -0.84 -3.25
C GLN A 116 0.66 -2.07 -4.03
N TYR A 117 1.92 -2.06 -4.42
CA TYR A 117 2.52 -3.09 -5.25
C TYR A 117 3.71 -3.72 -4.56
N LYS A 118 3.92 -5.00 -4.81
CA LYS A 118 5.11 -5.71 -4.32
C LYS A 118 6.34 -5.31 -5.13
N ASP A 119 7.52 -5.62 -4.59
CA ASP A 119 8.81 -5.31 -5.21
C ASP A 119 8.95 -5.89 -6.63
N SER A 120 8.32 -7.02 -6.90
CA SER A 120 8.31 -7.62 -8.24
C SER A 120 7.75 -6.68 -9.31
N VAL A 121 6.76 -5.84 -8.96
CA VAL A 121 6.20 -4.83 -9.88
C VAL A 121 7.22 -3.72 -10.14
N LEU A 122 7.94 -3.28 -9.11
CA LEU A 122 9.04 -2.31 -9.26
C LEU A 122 10.10 -2.84 -10.21
N GLN A 123 10.50 -4.10 -10.07
CA GLN A 123 11.48 -4.74 -10.94
C GLN A 123 10.98 -4.84 -12.38
N LYS A 124 9.73 -5.20 -12.59
CA LYS A 124 9.10 -5.21 -13.92
C LYS A 124 9.09 -3.82 -14.56
N ALA A 125 8.77 -2.79 -13.79
CA ALA A 125 8.81 -1.41 -14.26
C ALA A 125 10.22 -0.98 -14.66
N LYS A 126 11.21 -1.34 -13.86
CA LYS A 126 12.63 -1.08 -14.14
C LYS A 126 13.08 -1.77 -15.42
N GLU A 127 12.74 -3.04 -15.60
CA GLU A 127 13.04 -3.80 -16.82
C GLU A 127 12.38 -3.16 -18.04
N TRP A 128 11.13 -2.73 -17.93
CA TRP A 128 10.41 -2.05 -19.00
C TRP A 128 11.14 -0.76 -19.43
N LEU A 129 11.61 0.04 -18.46
CA LEU A 129 12.37 1.25 -18.74
C LEU A 129 13.68 0.95 -19.48
N GLU A 130 14.39 -0.06 -19.04
CA GLU A 130 15.65 -0.50 -19.69
C GLU A 130 15.39 -0.99 -21.12
N GLU A 131 14.37 -1.81 -21.32
CA GLU A 131 14.00 -2.35 -22.64
C GLU A 131 13.55 -1.26 -23.61
N ASN A 132 12.90 -0.20 -23.13
CA ASN A 132 12.40 0.89 -23.96
C ASN A 132 13.34 2.09 -24.02
N GLY A 133 14.52 2.00 -23.43
CA GLY A 133 15.56 3.03 -23.49
C GLY A 133 15.21 4.31 -22.74
N TYR A 134 14.49 4.22 -21.63
CA TYR A 134 14.11 5.36 -20.79
C TYR A 134 13.36 6.44 -21.56
N PRO A 135 12.16 6.16 -22.09
CA PRO A 135 11.41 7.11 -22.90
C PRO A 135 11.00 8.33 -22.09
N THR A 136 11.09 9.51 -22.70
CA THR A 136 10.68 10.78 -22.08
C THR A 136 9.18 11.05 -22.19
N MET A 137 8.49 10.30 -23.06
CA MET A 137 7.05 10.36 -23.23
C MET A 137 6.47 8.98 -23.10
N ILE A 138 5.55 8.82 -22.14
CA ILE A 138 4.90 7.55 -21.86
C ILE A 138 3.40 7.70 -22.05
N GLU A 139 2.80 6.85 -22.88
CA GLU A 139 1.38 6.89 -23.15
C GLU A 139 0.56 6.29 -22.00
N TYR A 140 -0.46 7.03 -21.57
CA TYR A 140 -1.39 6.64 -20.53
C TYR A 140 -2.79 6.51 -21.12
N ARG A 141 -3.42 5.34 -20.95
CA ARG A 141 -4.79 5.10 -21.41
C ARG A 141 -5.77 5.51 -20.31
N LEU A 142 -6.65 6.43 -20.63
CA LEU A 142 -7.76 6.83 -19.79
C LEU A 142 -8.90 5.82 -19.83
N SER A 143 -9.78 5.86 -18.82
CA SER A 143 -10.95 4.98 -18.73
C SER A 143 -11.94 5.13 -19.90
N ASN A 144 -11.98 6.31 -20.55
CA ASN A 144 -12.81 6.58 -21.73
C ASN A 144 -12.17 6.10 -23.04
N GLY A 145 -11.01 5.48 -23.02
CA GLY A 145 -10.27 5.00 -24.19
C GLY A 145 -9.32 6.01 -24.82
N ASN A 146 -9.34 7.27 -24.39
CA ASN A 146 -8.40 8.27 -24.85
C ASN A 146 -6.99 8.00 -24.32
N ILE A 147 -5.98 8.42 -25.10
CA ILE A 147 -4.58 8.25 -24.74
C ILE A 147 -3.98 9.62 -24.43
N ASN A 148 -3.46 9.78 -23.22
CA ASN A 148 -2.65 10.93 -22.82
C ASN A 148 -1.18 10.56 -22.84
N LYS A 149 -0.32 11.54 -23.07
CA LYS A 149 1.12 11.37 -23.02
C LYS A 149 1.65 12.03 -21.76
N CYS A 150 2.42 11.27 -20.98
CA CYS A 150 3.10 11.77 -19.79
C CYS A 150 4.54 12.14 -20.13
N LYS A 151 4.91 13.38 -19.92
CA LYS A 151 6.29 13.82 -20.10
C LYS A 151 7.08 13.54 -18.81
N VAL A 152 8.20 12.88 -18.96
CA VAL A 152 9.02 12.39 -17.86
C VAL A 152 10.40 13.05 -17.93
N VAL A 153 10.87 13.48 -16.76
CA VAL A 153 12.25 13.94 -16.56
C VAL A 153 12.93 12.94 -15.63
N TYR A 154 13.99 12.31 -16.10
CA TYR A 154 14.77 11.38 -15.29
C TYR A 154 15.78 12.13 -14.43
N GLN A 155 15.84 11.78 -13.15
CA GLN A 155 16.81 12.30 -12.21
C GLN A 155 17.57 11.15 -11.57
N GLU A 156 18.87 11.36 -11.31
CA GLU A 156 19.63 10.40 -10.55
C GLU A 156 19.10 10.34 -9.11
N VAL A 157 18.84 9.11 -8.67
CA VAL A 157 18.45 8.84 -7.29
C VAL A 157 19.73 8.60 -6.50
N ALA A 158 19.99 9.51 -5.59
CA ALA A 158 21.15 9.41 -4.70
C ALA A 158 20.95 8.30 -3.65
#